data_76cd7d8580376afe0d13d118a7419c51
#
_entry.id   76cd7d8580376afe0d13d118a7419c51
#
_cell.length_a   1.000
_cell.length_b   1.000
_cell.length_c   1.000
_cell.angle_alpha   90.00
_cell.angle_beta   90.00
_cell.angle_gamma   90.00
#
_symmetry.space_group_name_H-M   'P 1'
#
loop_
_entity.id
_entity.type
_entity.pdbx_description
1 polymer ?
#
loop_
_entity_poly.entity_id
_entity_poly.type
_entity_poly.pdbx_seq_one_letter_code
_entity_poly.pdbx_strand_id
1 'polypeptide(L)'
;PTLWYYGDLFVVENHHRKHIAEEMITTAFDVLKDKGCKTVRTYVDPQNTSSLELQKKLGFTEKPYQTFNDLINNGDLMFEKQFGQIYNAVTVREKLVVKIVANLYNRNLKALHGDKISYAEWCKSILNNDTDEENFLICRGLMPVAWLKINGLENAEVGYISMLAVEPKYQCYGVGTFAVEFANSFLHDKGKRFVRVQTTADNLSAIRLYKKCGFVEVSKTQDVCDDETELCKVMFEKRI
;
A
#
# COMPACT_ATOMS: atom_id res chain seq x y z
N PRO A 1 3.60 -1.54 -9.81
CA PRO A 1 3.42 -2.85 -10.43
C PRO A 1 3.36 -3.92 -9.35
N THR A 2 2.42 -4.84 -9.47
CA THR A 2 2.27 -5.96 -8.53
C THR A 2 3.11 -7.17 -8.94
N LEU A 3 3.59 -7.18 -10.18
CA LEU A 3 4.43 -8.21 -10.76
C LEU A 3 5.81 -7.64 -11.08
N TRP A 4 6.85 -8.31 -10.64
CA TRP A 4 8.25 -7.99 -10.87
C TRP A 4 8.98 -9.18 -11.47
N TYR A 5 10.04 -8.89 -12.21
CA TYR A 5 10.92 -9.89 -12.79
C TYR A 5 12.31 -9.71 -12.22
N TYR A 6 13.03 -10.81 -12.05
CA TYR A 6 14.46 -10.77 -11.89
C TYR A 6 15.14 -11.74 -12.86
N GLY A 7 16.34 -11.41 -13.29
CA GLY A 7 17.18 -12.20 -14.16
C GLY A 7 18.66 -11.90 -13.91
N ASP A 8 19.52 -12.49 -14.70
CA ASP A 8 20.96 -12.20 -14.75
C ASP A 8 21.68 -12.28 -13.39
N LEU A 9 21.28 -13.26 -12.56
CA LEU A 9 21.98 -13.54 -11.33
C LEU A 9 23.24 -14.34 -11.62
N PHE A 10 24.38 -13.74 -11.34
CA PHE A 10 25.67 -14.38 -11.53
C PHE A 10 26.48 -14.40 -10.23
N VAL A 11 27.02 -15.56 -9.89
CA VAL A 11 27.99 -15.73 -8.79
C VAL A 11 29.27 -16.29 -9.38
N VAL A 12 30.41 -15.69 -9.11
CA VAL A 12 31.70 -16.15 -9.62
C VAL A 12 32.04 -17.56 -9.13
N GLU A 13 32.68 -18.34 -9.94
CA GLU A 13 32.86 -19.80 -9.78
C GLU A 13 33.47 -20.19 -8.42
N ASN A 14 34.49 -19.48 -7.95
CA ASN A 14 35.16 -19.71 -6.66
C ASN A 14 34.29 -19.38 -5.43
N HIS A 15 33.10 -18.80 -5.63
CA HIS A 15 32.08 -18.51 -4.63
C HIS A 15 30.81 -19.35 -4.78
N HIS A 16 30.76 -20.31 -5.70
CA HIS A 16 29.64 -21.24 -5.82
C HIS A 16 29.47 -22.08 -4.54
N ARG A 17 28.24 -22.52 -4.28
CA ARG A 17 27.84 -23.36 -3.12
C ARG A 17 28.09 -22.72 -1.74
N LYS A 18 28.23 -21.39 -1.69
CA LYS A 18 28.38 -20.61 -0.45
C LYS A 18 27.10 -19.85 -0.08
N HIS A 19 25.95 -20.27 -0.60
CA HIS A 19 24.62 -19.65 -0.39
C HIS A 19 24.48 -18.19 -0.85
N ILE A 20 25.45 -17.63 -1.55
CA ILE A 20 25.46 -16.22 -1.96
C ILE A 20 24.26 -15.88 -2.85
N ALA A 21 23.95 -16.73 -3.85
CA ALA A 21 22.79 -16.53 -4.71
C ALA A 21 21.47 -16.51 -3.92
N GLU A 22 21.34 -17.41 -2.95
CA GLU A 22 20.18 -17.48 -2.06
C GLU A 22 20.03 -16.20 -1.22
N GLU A 23 21.11 -15.72 -0.62
CA GLU A 23 21.14 -14.51 0.17
C GLU A 23 20.82 -13.26 -0.67
N MET A 24 21.39 -13.15 -1.87
CA MET A 24 21.09 -12.05 -2.78
C MET A 24 19.61 -12.00 -3.16
N ILE A 25 19.01 -13.16 -3.51
CA ILE A 25 17.58 -13.22 -3.88
C ILE A 25 16.69 -12.91 -2.67
N THR A 26 17.01 -13.47 -1.50
CA THR A 26 16.20 -13.22 -0.28
C THR A 26 16.24 -11.76 0.14
N THR A 27 17.42 -11.12 0.05
CA THR A 27 17.56 -9.68 0.29
C THR A 27 16.74 -8.87 -0.70
N ALA A 28 16.76 -9.25 -1.99
CA ALA A 28 15.94 -8.61 -3.01
C ALA A 28 14.43 -8.80 -2.73
N PHE A 29 14.01 -9.94 -2.20
CA PHE A 29 12.61 -10.16 -1.83
C PHE A 29 12.13 -9.20 -0.76
N ASP A 30 12.93 -8.88 0.23
CA ASP A 30 12.54 -7.94 1.27
C ASP A 30 12.34 -6.53 0.69
N VAL A 31 13.26 -6.10 -0.17
CA VAL A 31 13.12 -4.84 -0.90
C VAL A 31 11.86 -4.82 -1.79
N LEU A 32 11.57 -5.92 -2.48
CA LEU A 32 10.41 -6.02 -3.37
C LEU A 32 9.09 -6.03 -2.58
N LYS A 33 9.05 -6.75 -1.46
CA LYS A 33 7.89 -6.75 -0.55
C LYS A 33 7.62 -5.33 -0.03
N ASP A 34 8.65 -4.63 0.40
CA ASP A 34 8.55 -3.25 0.87
C ASP A 34 7.99 -2.31 -0.20
N LYS A 35 8.28 -2.58 -1.46
CA LYS A 35 7.71 -1.86 -2.61
C LYS A 35 6.31 -2.32 -3.02
N GLY A 36 5.68 -3.22 -2.25
CA GLY A 36 4.34 -3.72 -2.53
C GLY A 36 4.28 -4.75 -3.65
N CYS A 37 5.40 -5.42 -3.94
CA CYS A 37 5.43 -6.54 -4.87
C CYS A 37 4.57 -7.69 -4.34
N LYS A 38 3.65 -8.19 -5.15
CA LYS A 38 2.81 -9.36 -4.80
C LYS A 38 3.33 -10.63 -5.46
N THR A 39 3.98 -10.51 -6.60
CA THR A 39 4.45 -11.65 -7.39
C THR A 39 5.80 -11.35 -8.02
N VAL A 40 6.72 -12.29 -7.89
CA VAL A 40 8.02 -12.25 -8.59
C VAL A 40 8.07 -13.38 -9.58
N ARG A 41 8.51 -13.09 -10.80
CA ARG A 41 8.81 -14.07 -11.86
C ARG A 41 10.29 -14.11 -12.18
N THR A 42 10.72 -15.28 -12.60
CA THR A 42 12.02 -15.52 -13.21
C THR A 42 11.90 -16.58 -14.29
N TYR A 43 12.83 -16.60 -15.20
CA TYR A 43 12.95 -17.59 -16.25
C TYR A 43 14.26 -18.33 -16.08
N VAL A 44 14.23 -19.63 -16.27
CA VAL A 44 15.39 -20.51 -16.03
C VAL A 44 15.52 -21.49 -17.17
N ASP A 45 16.70 -21.55 -17.76
CA ASP A 45 17.06 -22.58 -18.74
C ASP A 45 16.81 -23.97 -18.12
N PRO A 46 16.04 -24.86 -18.77
CA PRO A 46 15.76 -26.19 -18.25
C PRO A 46 17.03 -27.06 -18.05
N GLN A 47 18.15 -26.70 -18.68
CA GLN A 47 19.45 -27.37 -18.49
C GLN A 47 20.22 -26.84 -17.27
N ASN A 48 19.84 -25.68 -16.73
CA ASN A 48 20.49 -25.10 -15.55
C ASN A 48 19.89 -25.67 -14.24
N THR A 49 20.26 -26.92 -13.94
CA THR A 49 19.78 -27.69 -12.81
C THR A 49 20.01 -26.98 -11.47
N SER A 50 21.15 -26.29 -11.31
CA SER A 50 21.48 -25.56 -10.08
C SER A 50 20.51 -24.38 -9.85
N SER A 51 20.14 -23.66 -10.90
CA SER A 51 19.15 -22.58 -10.82
C SER A 51 17.74 -23.14 -10.53
N LEU A 52 17.36 -24.25 -11.17
CA LEU A 52 16.07 -24.91 -10.92
C LEU A 52 15.92 -25.35 -9.46
N GLU A 53 16.96 -25.93 -8.88
CA GLU A 53 16.97 -26.33 -7.46
C GLU A 53 16.87 -25.13 -6.54
N LEU A 54 17.58 -24.04 -6.85
CA LEU A 54 17.53 -22.80 -6.10
C LEU A 54 16.12 -22.20 -6.11
N GLN A 55 15.44 -22.13 -7.28
CA GLN A 55 14.08 -21.63 -7.37
C GLN A 55 13.12 -22.46 -6.51
N LYS A 56 13.19 -23.79 -6.59
CA LYS A 56 12.38 -24.70 -5.77
C LYS A 56 12.64 -24.48 -4.27
N LYS A 57 13.91 -24.38 -3.86
CA LYS A 57 14.31 -24.10 -2.47
C LYS A 57 13.76 -22.76 -1.96
N LEU A 58 13.74 -21.74 -2.81
CA LEU A 58 13.21 -20.43 -2.51
C LEU A 58 11.67 -20.38 -2.54
N GLY A 59 11.00 -21.49 -2.84
CA GLY A 59 9.53 -21.62 -2.85
C GLY A 59 8.87 -21.02 -4.08
N PHE A 60 9.56 -20.97 -5.19
CA PHE A 60 8.96 -20.71 -6.50
C PHE A 60 8.21 -21.93 -7.00
N THR A 61 7.15 -21.69 -7.76
CA THR A 61 6.40 -22.72 -8.48
C THR A 61 6.51 -22.48 -9.98
N GLU A 62 6.74 -23.54 -10.72
CA GLU A 62 6.70 -23.50 -12.17
C GLU A 62 5.29 -23.17 -12.65
N LYS A 63 5.16 -22.31 -13.66
CA LYS A 63 3.89 -21.88 -14.25
C LYS A 63 3.95 -21.99 -15.76
N PRO A 64 2.83 -22.32 -16.40
CA PRO A 64 2.73 -22.22 -17.85
C PRO A 64 2.81 -20.75 -18.29
N TYR A 65 3.30 -20.53 -19.50
CA TYR A 65 3.30 -19.20 -20.10
C TYR A 65 1.89 -18.63 -20.18
N GLN A 66 1.73 -17.37 -19.75
CA GLN A 66 0.43 -16.70 -19.67
C GLN A 66 0.31 -15.50 -20.61
N THR A 67 1.44 -14.98 -21.08
CA THR A 67 1.50 -13.76 -21.90
C THR A 67 2.39 -13.94 -23.10
N PHE A 68 2.23 -13.06 -24.11
CA PHE A 68 3.12 -13.02 -25.26
C PHE A 68 4.59 -12.78 -24.88
N ASN A 69 4.84 -11.97 -23.84
CA ASN A 69 6.19 -11.74 -23.33
C ASN A 69 6.80 -13.01 -22.72
N ASP A 70 6.01 -13.91 -22.17
CA ASP A 70 6.49 -15.19 -21.65
C ASP A 70 6.98 -16.12 -22.80
N LEU A 71 6.40 -15.97 -23.99
CA LEU A 71 6.74 -16.78 -25.16
C LEU A 71 8.08 -16.40 -25.82
N ILE A 72 8.64 -15.22 -25.50
CA ILE A 72 9.91 -14.73 -26.09
C ILE A 72 11.14 -15.39 -25.44
N ASN A 73 10.97 -16.09 -24.33
CA ASN A 73 12.09 -16.66 -23.56
C ASN A 73 12.54 -18.06 -24.03
N ASN A 74 12.60 -18.29 -25.34
CA ASN A 74 13.33 -19.37 -26.04
C ASN A 74 13.36 -20.76 -25.35
N GLY A 75 12.29 -21.18 -24.70
CA GLY A 75 12.19 -22.49 -24.05
C GLY A 75 12.59 -22.51 -22.57
N ASP A 76 12.92 -21.38 -21.97
CA ASP A 76 13.14 -21.29 -20.54
C ASP A 76 11.87 -21.62 -19.75
N LEU A 77 12.00 -22.24 -18.59
CA LEU A 77 10.89 -22.50 -17.69
C LEU A 77 10.56 -21.24 -16.89
N MET A 78 9.28 -20.90 -16.82
CA MET A 78 8.79 -19.78 -16.01
C MET A 78 8.50 -20.21 -14.59
N PHE A 79 9.04 -19.48 -13.63
CA PHE A 79 8.82 -19.67 -12.21
C PHE A 79 8.20 -18.44 -11.57
N GLU A 80 7.20 -18.66 -10.71
CA GLU A 80 6.58 -17.60 -9.91
C GLU A 80 6.68 -17.90 -8.43
N LYS A 81 6.92 -16.82 -7.65
CA LYS A 81 6.75 -16.80 -6.22
C LYS A 81 5.77 -15.69 -5.84
N GLN A 82 4.73 -16.07 -5.13
CA GLN A 82 3.81 -15.10 -4.55
C GLN A 82 4.24 -14.75 -3.13
N PHE A 83 4.24 -13.46 -2.83
CA PHE A 83 4.41 -12.99 -1.47
C PHE A 83 3.03 -12.87 -0.81
N GLY A 84 2.94 -13.35 0.41
CA GLY A 84 1.76 -13.13 1.25
C GLY A 84 1.53 -11.64 1.51
N GLN A 85 0.35 -11.33 2.04
CA GLN A 85 0.00 -9.97 2.44
C GLN A 85 0.96 -9.48 3.53
N ILE A 86 1.68 -8.37 3.26
CA ILE A 86 2.68 -7.81 4.17
C ILE A 86 2.04 -6.86 5.18
N TYR A 87 0.92 -6.24 4.78
CA TYR A 87 0.20 -5.29 5.61
C TYR A 87 -1.12 -5.88 6.09
N ASN A 88 -1.52 -5.49 7.28
CA ASN A 88 -2.83 -5.77 7.86
C ASN A 88 -3.43 -4.48 8.42
N ALA A 89 -4.76 -4.43 8.51
CA ALA A 89 -5.49 -3.33 9.11
C ALA A 89 -6.07 -3.78 10.47
N VAL A 90 -5.91 -2.93 11.48
CA VAL A 90 -6.40 -3.17 12.84
C VAL A 90 -7.27 -1.98 13.25
N THR A 91 -8.48 -2.23 13.70
CA THR A 91 -9.41 -1.18 14.16
C THR A 91 -8.88 -0.52 15.44
N VAL A 92 -8.99 0.80 15.51
CA VAL A 92 -8.57 1.60 16.67
C VAL A 92 -9.73 1.67 17.67
N ARG A 93 -9.61 0.98 18.80
CA ARG A 93 -10.66 0.92 19.84
C ARG A 93 -10.16 1.35 21.23
N GLU A 94 -8.86 1.51 21.42
CA GLU A 94 -8.25 1.71 22.73
C GLU A 94 -7.45 3.02 22.83
N LYS A 95 -7.48 3.66 23.99
CA LYS A 95 -6.73 4.90 24.26
C LYS A 95 -5.24 4.79 23.97
N LEU A 96 -4.62 3.64 24.27
CA LEU A 96 -3.19 3.44 24.01
C LEU A 96 -2.88 3.55 22.51
N VAL A 97 -3.77 3.07 21.66
CA VAL A 97 -3.61 3.09 20.19
C VAL A 97 -3.79 4.50 19.62
N VAL A 98 -4.61 5.34 20.26
CA VAL A 98 -4.80 6.75 19.87
C VAL A 98 -3.50 7.55 19.89
N LYS A 99 -2.58 7.24 20.82
CA LYS A 99 -1.26 7.89 20.85
C LYS A 99 -0.43 7.59 19.60
N ILE A 100 -0.58 6.41 19.05
CA ILE A 100 0.10 6.01 17.79
C ILE A 100 -0.50 6.82 16.63
N VAL A 101 -1.81 6.93 16.55
CA VAL A 101 -2.52 7.74 15.54
C VAL A 101 -2.08 9.21 15.61
N ALA A 102 -2.08 9.80 16.81
CA ALA A 102 -1.61 11.17 17.01
C ALA A 102 -0.18 11.40 16.52
N ASN A 103 0.72 10.44 16.77
CA ASN A 103 2.10 10.52 16.29
C ASN A 103 2.19 10.42 14.76
N LEU A 104 1.43 9.51 14.14
CA LEU A 104 1.38 9.37 12.69
C LEU A 104 0.85 10.64 12.02
N TYR A 105 -0.22 11.22 12.56
CA TYR A 105 -0.76 12.49 12.07
C TYR A 105 0.26 13.63 12.21
N ASN A 106 0.82 13.83 13.40
CA ASN A 106 1.76 14.92 13.67
C ASN A 106 3.02 14.88 12.80
N ARG A 107 3.42 13.70 12.31
CA ARG A 107 4.54 13.56 11.36
C ARG A 107 4.15 13.88 9.91
N ASN A 108 2.86 14.03 9.64
CA ASN A 108 2.31 14.33 8.31
C ASN A 108 1.63 15.70 8.23
N LEU A 109 1.71 16.55 9.27
CA LEU A 109 0.99 17.84 9.36
C LEU A 109 1.13 18.69 8.10
N LYS A 110 2.33 18.81 7.55
CA LYS A 110 2.58 19.60 6.34
C LYS A 110 1.78 19.09 5.13
N ALA A 111 1.73 17.77 4.93
CA ALA A 111 1.00 17.15 3.80
C ALA A 111 -0.51 17.14 4.01
N LEU A 112 -0.94 17.20 5.27
CA LEU A 112 -2.36 17.19 5.65
C LEU A 112 -2.94 18.59 5.83
N HIS A 113 -2.12 19.65 5.72
CA HIS A 113 -2.48 21.04 6.00
C HIS A 113 -3.24 21.17 7.33
N GLY A 114 -2.78 20.44 8.35
CA GLY A 114 -3.45 20.32 9.62
C GLY A 114 -2.67 20.96 10.76
N ASP A 115 -3.39 21.30 11.83
CA ASP A 115 -2.82 21.82 13.05
C ASP A 115 -2.47 20.70 14.03
N LYS A 116 -1.59 21.05 14.98
CA LYS A 116 -1.20 20.14 16.04
C LYS A 116 -2.36 19.97 17.04
N ILE A 117 -2.86 18.75 17.15
CA ILE A 117 -3.99 18.40 18.00
C ILE A 117 -3.48 17.78 19.30
N SER A 118 -4.05 18.13 20.44
CA SER A 118 -3.69 17.56 21.73
C SER A 118 -4.15 16.09 21.84
N TYR A 119 -3.48 15.31 22.70
CA TYR A 119 -3.87 13.92 22.93
C TYR A 119 -5.30 13.78 23.48
N ALA A 120 -5.75 14.71 24.30
CA ALA A 120 -7.10 14.70 24.85
C ALA A 120 -8.17 14.90 23.76
N GLU A 121 -7.92 15.81 22.83
CA GLU A 121 -8.79 16.03 21.66
C GLU A 121 -8.78 14.81 20.74
N TRP A 122 -7.63 14.20 20.51
CA TRP A 122 -7.52 12.94 19.77
C TRP A 122 -8.38 11.82 20.39
N CYS A 123 -8.33 11.67 21.73
CA CYS A 123 -9.16 10.69 22.42
C CYS A 123 -10.65 10.96 22.22
N LYS A 124 -11.07 12.22 22.27
CA LYS A 124 -12.46 12.60 22.01
C LYS A 124 -12.87 12.33 20.57
N SER A 125 -12.01 12.64 19.60
CA SER A 125 -12.31 12.47 18.17
C SER A 125 -12.34 11.02 17.73
N ILE A 126 -11.44 10.16 18.23
CA ILE A 126 -11.30 8.79 17.74
C ILE A 126 -12.12 7.78 18.54
N LEU A 127 -12.31 8.03 19.84
CA LEU A 127 -13.03 7.13 20.74
C LEU A 127 -14.46 7.60 21.02
N ASN A 128 -14.94 8.62 20.30
CA ASN A 128 -16.36 8.91 20.26
C ASN A 128 -17.09 7.67 19.68
N ASN A 129 -18.28 7.41 20.15
CA ASN A 129 -19.10 6.32 19.61
C ASN A 129 -19.82 6.75 18.31
N ASP A 130 -19.10 7.47 17.42
CA ASP A 130 -19.63 7.89 16.14
C ASP A 130 -19.77 6.66 15.24
N THR A 131 -20.99 6.34 14.85
CA THR A 131 -21.32 5.20 14.01
C THR A 131 -21.03 5.46 12.52
N ASP A 132 -20.85 6.74 12.14
CA ASP A 132 -20.55 7.14 10.77
C ASP A 132 -19.06 6.97 10.41
N GLU A 133 -18.18 6.69 11.39
CA GLU A 133 -16.76 6.62 11.13
C GLU A 133 -16.05 5.39 11.72
N GLU A 134 -14.97 4.98 11.07
CA GLU A 134 -14.04 3.95 11.54
C GLU A 134 -12.60 4.38 11.36
N ASN A 135 -11.78 4.03 12.35
CA ASN A 135 -10.36 4.31 12.38
C ASN A 135 -9.55 3.02 12.36
N PHE A 136 -8.54 2.94 11.50
CA PHE A 136 -7.67 1.77 11.34
C PHE A 136 -6.20 2.16 11.44
N LEU A 137 -5.41 1.31 12.11
CA LEU A 137 -3.97 1.28 11.93
C LEU A 137 -3.63 0.27 10.83
N ILE A 138 -2.85 0.69 9.88
CA ILE A 138 -2.20 -0.21 8.92
C ILE A 138 -0.87 -0.62 9.53
N CYS A 139 -0.69 -1.91 9.68
CA CYS A 139 0.50 -2.48 10.31
C CYS A 139 1.29 -3.34 9.33
N ARG A 140 2.61 -3.31 9.44
CA ARG A 140 3.53 -4.28 8.86
C ARG A 140 3.95 -5.25 9.96
N GLY A 141 3.37 -6.46 9.94
CA GLY A 141 3.42 -7.33 11.11
C GLY A 141 2.76 -6.66 12.31
N LEU A 142 3.51 -6.45 13.39
CA LEU A 142 3.04 -5.75 14.59
C LEU A 142 3.36 -4.24 14.60
N MET A 143 4.07 -3.73 13.58
CA MET A 143 4.50 -2.33 13.55
C MET A 143 3.48 -1.45 12.82
N PRO A 144 2.88 -0.46 13.49
CA PRO A 144 2.01 0.52 12.85
C PRO A 144 2.80 1.40 11.88
N VAL A 145 2.36 1.47 10.63
CA VAL A 145 3.03 2.21 9.55
C VAL A 145 2.13 3.26 8.88
N ALA A 146 0.81 3.20 9.11
CA ALA A 146 -0.11 4.25 8.69
C ALA A 146 -1.38 4.28 9.54
N TRP A 147 -2.07 5.41 9.49
CA TRP A 147 -3.43 5.60 10.00
C TRP A 147 -4.37 5.89 8.83
N LEU A 148 -5.50 5.22 8.83
CA LEU A 148 -6.59 5.37 7.88
C LEU A 148 -7.88 5.69 8.64
N LYS A 149 -8.59 6.75 8.25
CA LYS A 149 -9.93 7.07 8.73
C LYS A 149 -10.91 6.98 7.57
N ILE A 150 -12.00 6.28 7.81
CA ILE A 150 -13.12 6.11 6.88
C ILE A 150 -14.36 6.72 7.55
N ASN A 151 -15.19 7.42 6.79
CA ASN A 151 -16.50 7.91 7.23
C ASN A 151 -17.55 7.77 6.13
N GLY A 152 -18.78 8.27 6.40
CA GLY A 152 -19.93 8.07 5.52
C GLY A 152 -20.50 6.66 5.63
N LEU A 153 -20.34 5.99 6.77
CA LEU A 153 -20.87 4.64 6.98
C LEU A 153 -22.39 4.62 7.06
N GLU A 154 -23.01 5.71 7.49
CA GLU A 154 -24.48 5.88 7.51
C GLU A 154 -25.04 6.35 6.16
N ASN A 155 -24.21 6.86 5.25
CA ASN A 155 -24.66 7.21 3.91
C ASN A 155 -25.06 5.95 3.12
N ALA A 156 -26.14 6.02 2.35
CA ALA A 156 -26.65 4.84 1.65
C ALA A 156 -25.70 4.31 0.55
N GLU A 157 -25.00 5.20 -0.17
CA GLU A 157 -24.24 4.83 -1.36
C GLU A 157 -22.76 5.19 -1.32
N VAL A 158 -22.37 6.22 -0.58
CA VAL A 158 -21.03 6.81 -0.66
C VAL A 158 -20.29 6.67 0.66
N GLY A 159 -19.09 6.10 0.61
CA GLY A 159 -18.14 6.15 1.71
C GLY A 159 -16.96 7.05 1.38
N TYR A 160 -16.23 7.49 2.39
CA TYR A 160 -15.12 8.43 2.22
C TYR A 160 -13.87 7.92 2.90
N ILE A 161 -12.73 8.07 2.21
CA ILE A 161 -11.43 8.05 2.85
C ILE A 161 -11.17 9.47 3.34
N SER A 162 -11.45 9.73 4.63
CA SER A 162 -11.34 11.08 5.19
C SER A 162 -9.94 11.42 5.66
N MET A 163 -9.12 10.39 5.99
CA MET A 163 -7.73 10.61 6.36
C MET A 163 -6.88 9.39 6.00
N LEU A 164 -5.69 9.65 5.47
CA LEU A 164 -4.64 8.65 5.28
C LEU A 164 -3.28 9.29 5.58
N ALA A 165 -2.68 8.89 6.69
CA ALA A 165 -1.37 9.34 7.13
C ALA A 165 -0.39 8.16 7.16
N VAL A 166 0.57 8.14 6.24
CA VAL A 166 1.62 7.10 6.18
C VAL A 166 2.88 7.61 6.85
N GLU A 167 3.47 6.84 7.74
CA GLU A 167 4.78 7.13 8.35
C GLU A 167 5.80 7.48 7.26
N PRO A 168 6.47 8.63 7.30
CA PRO A 168 7.34 9.12 6.21
C PRO A 168 8.36 8.10 5.71
N LYS A 169 8.99 7.35 6.59
CA LYS A 169 9.97 6.32 6.22
C LYS A 169 9.37 5.09 5.50
N TYR A 170 8.05 4.92 5.52
CA TYR A 170 7.33 3.85 4.83
C TYR A 170 6.53 4.35 3.62
N GLN A 171 6.64 5.62 3.25
CA GLN A 171 6.08 6.13 2.02
C GLN A 171 6.79 5.49 0.81
N CYS A 172 6.07 5.37 -0.31
CA CYS A 172 6.54 4.69 -1.53
C CYS A 172 6.78 3.17 -1.43
N TYR A 173 6.49 2.54 -0.29
CA TYR A 173 6.60 1.08 -0.08
C TYR A 173 5.27 0.33 -0.24
N GLY A 174 4.26 0.93 -0.86
CA GLY A 174 2.97 0.29 -1.12
C GLY A 174 1.95 0.40 0.02
N VAL A 175 2.31 0.96 1.18
CA VAL A 175 1.41 1.14 2.33
C VAL A 175 0.15 1.92 1.96
N GLY A 176 0.30 3.05 1.26
CA GLY A 176 -0.84 3.86 0.81
C GLY A 176 -1.76 3.10 -0.15
N THR A 177 -1.18 2.34 -1.09
CA THR A 177 -1.95 1.50 -2.01
C THR A 177 -2.75 0.45 -1.25
N PHE A 178 -2.12 -0.25 -0.30
CA PHE A 178 -2.80 -1.22 0.55
C PHE A 178 -3.95 -0.57 1.35
N ALA A 179 -3.71 0.59 1.98
CA ALA A 179 -4.72 1.28 2.76
C ALA A 179 -5.95 1.68 1.92
N VAL A 180 -5.73 2.17 0.69
CA VAL A 180 -6.83 2.53 -0.23
C VAL A 180 -7.57 1.29 -0.73
N GLU A 181 -6.87 0.20 -1.08
CA GLU A 181 -7.49 -1.07 -1.47
C GLU A 181 -8.31 -1.66 -0.31
N PHE A 182 -7.78 -1.63 0.91
CA PHE A 182 -8.50 -2.04 2.11
C PHE A 182 -9.76 -1.20 2.34
N ALA A 183 -9.66 0.14 2.23
CA ALA A 183 -10.81 1.03 2.37
C ALA A 183 -11.90 0.72 1.34
N ASN A 184 -11.53 0.49 0.08
CA ASN A 184 -12.47 0.12 -0.97
C ASN A 184 -13.20 -1.19 -0.64
N SER A 185 -12.46 -2.23 -0.22
CA SER A 185 -13.06 -3.52 0.17
C SER A 185 -13.96 -3.38 1.40
N PHE A 186 -13.51 -2.67 2.44
CA PHE A 186 -14.29 -2.43 3.64
C PHE A 186 -15.60 -1.69 3.34
N LEU A 187 -15.56 -0.63 2.53
CA LEU A 187 -16.74 0.14 2.15
C LEU A 187 -17.68 -0.66 1.24
N HIS A 188 -17.14 -1.47 0.32
CA HIS A 188 -17.93 -2.40 -0.48
C HIS A 188 -18.69 -3.40 0.40
N ASP A 189 -18.03 -3.99 1.40
CA ASP A 189 -18.66 -4.93 2.34
C ASP A 189 -19.74 -4.25 3.21
N LYS A 190 -19.65 -2.91 3.37
CA LYS A 190 -20.70 -2.07 4.00
C LYS A 190 -21.80 -1.65 3.02
N GLY A 191 -21.80 -2.16 1.79
CA GLY A 191 -22.81 -1.91 0.78
C GLY A 191 -22.68 -0.57 0.05
N LYS A 192 -21.51 0.09 0.13
CA LYS A 192 -21.26 1.34 -0.60
C LYS A 192 -21.00 1.03 -2.07
N ARG A 193 -21.44 1.94 -2.93
CA ARG A 193 -21.26 1.88 -4.38
C ARG A 193 -20.12 2.77 -4.87
N PHE A 194 -19.83 3.81 -4.10
CA PHE A 194 -18.80 4.79 -4.43
C PHE A 194 -17.92 5.07 -3.23
N VAL A 195 -16.64 5.29 -3.51
CA VAL A 195 -15.66 5.79 -2.55
C VAL A 195 -15.17 7.14 -3.02
N ARG A 196 -15.20 8.13 -2.13
CA ARG A 196 -14.66 9.47 -2.37
C ARG A 196 -13.47 9.76 -1.48
N VAL A 197 -12.57 10.56 -2.00
CA VAL A 197 -11.43 11.09 -1.24
C VAL A 197 -11.10 12.48 -1.73
N GLN A 198 -10.77 13.37 -0.80
CA GLN A 198 -10.37 14.73 -1.09
C GLN A 198 -8.91 14.94 -0.69
N THR A 199 -8.18 15.70 -1.50
CA THR A 199 -6.81 16.13 -1.18
C THR A 199 -6.57 17.53 -1.75
N THR A 200 -5.50 18.17 -1.31
CA THR A 200 -5.09 19.47 -1.88
C THR A 200 -4.40 19.28 -3.23
N ALA A 201 -4.51 20.28 -4.10
CA ALA A 201 -3.96 20.22 -5.46
C ALA A 201 -2.41 20.17 -5.50
N ASP A 202 -1.74 20.60 -4.44
CA ASP A 202 -0.29 20.54 -4.27
C ASP A 202 0.18 19.17 -3.72
N ASN A 203 -0.70 18.35 -3.15
CA ASN A 203 -0.35 17.02 -2.67
C ASN A 203 -0.24 16.01 -3.81
N LEU A 204 0.79 16.18 -4.64
CA LEU A 204 1.04 15.35 -5.81
C LEU A 204 1.19 13.86 -5.49
N SER A 205 1.66 13.53 -4.29
CA SER A 205 1.82 12.14 -3.84
C SER A 205 0.47 11.46 -3.64
N ALA A 206 -0.49 12.12 -3.00
CA ALA A 206 -1.85 11.62 -2.82
C ALA A 206 -2.59 11.53 -4.16
N ILE A 207 -2.47 12.54 -5.01
CA ILE A 207 -3.08 12.54 -6.36
C ILE A 207 -2.61 11.34 -7.18
N ARG A 208 -1.30 11.07 -7.21
CA ARG A 208 -0.73 9.91 -7.91
C ARG A 208 -1.22 8.59 -7.33
N LEU A 209 -1.32 8.50 -6.00
CA LEU A 209 -1.83 7.32 -5.29
C LEU A 209 -3.27 7.03 -5.71
N TYR A 210 -4.18 8.00 -5.62
CA TYR A 210 -5.59 7.80 -5.93
C TYR A 210 -5.81 7.47 -7.41
N LYS A 211 -5.13 8.17 -8.34
CA LYS A 211 -5.18 7.83 -9.77
C LYS A 211 -4.67 6.42 -10.04
N LYS A 212 -3.57 5.99 -9.40
CA LYS A 212 -3.05 4.62 -9.50
C LYS A 212 -4.06 3.58 -8.98
N CYS A 213 -4.83 3.90 -7.94
CA CYS A 213 -5.87 3.03 -7.38
C CYS A 213 -7.19 3.08 -8.15
N GLY A 214 -7.24 3.76 -9.31
CA GLY A 214 -8.40 3.79 -10.20
C GLY A 214 -9.45 4.83 -9.84
N PHE A 215 -9.11 5.83 -9.02
CA PHE A 215 -9.97 6.98 -8.77
C PHE A 215 -9.88 7.99 -9.92
N VAL A 216 -11.01 8.61 -10.23
CA VAL A 216 -11.12 9.69 -11.20
C VAL A 216 -11.43 11.02 -10.51
N GLU A 217 -10.89 12.10 -11.01
CA GLU A 217 -11.17 13.45 -10.52
C GLU A 217 -12.58 13.86 -10.89
N VAL A 218 -13.39 14.30 -9.92
CA VAL A 218 -14.80 14.66 -10.13
C VAL A 218 -15.10 16.12 -9.86
N SER A 219 -14.33 16.79 -9.01
CA SER A 219 -14.48 18.23 -8.76
C SER A 219 -13.21 18.86 -8.22
N LYS A 220 -13.12 20.20 -8.42
CA LYS A 220 -12.15 21.08 -7.76
C LYS A 220 -12.91 22.19 -7.05
N THR A 221 -12.50 22.51 -5.84
CA THR A 221 -13.02 23.63 -5.06
C THR A 221 -11.86 24.49 -4.59
N GLN A 222 -12.10 25.81 -4.55
CA GLN A 222 -11.19 26.76 -3.91
C GLN A 222 -11.83 27.13 -2.57
N ASP A 223 -11.15 26.81 -1.49
CA ASP A 223 -11.53 27.23 -0.14
C ASP A 223 -10.56 28.33 0.30
N VAL A 224 -11.07 29.41 0.87
CA VAL A 224 -10.25 30.43 1.51
C VAL A 224 -10.09 30.03 2.96
N CYS A 225 -8.85 29.81 3.41
CA CYS A 225 -8.56 29.52 4.80
C CYS A 225 -8.56 30.82 5.62
N ASP A 226 -8.69 30.73 6.95
CA ASP A 226 -8.74 31.85 7.89
C ASP A 226 -7.50 32.77 7.84
N ASP A 227 -6.38 32.27 7.29
CA ASP A 227 -5.12 33.00 7.08
C ASP A 227 -4.99 33.62 5.67
N GLU A 228 -6.09 33.78 4.94
CA GLU A 228 -6.14 34.27 3.54
C GLU A 228 -5.40 33.41 2.52
N THR A 229 -4.95 32.20 2.89
CA THR A 229 -4.37 31.27 1.92
C THR A 229 -5.47 30.57 1.12
N GLU A 230 -5.41 30.64 -0.20
CA GLU A 230 -6.29 29.87 -1.08
C GLU A 230 -5.85 28.41 -1.11
N LEU A 231 -6.69 27.52 -0.61
CA LEU A 231 -6.47 26.08 -0.67
C LEU A 231 -7.32 25.44 -1.76
N CYS A 232 -6.70 25.07 -2.85
CA CYS A 232 -7.38 24.35 -3.92
C CYS A 232 -7.48 22.87 -3.52
N LYS A 233 -8.70 22.37 -3.34
CA LYS A 233 -9.01 20.96 -3.04
C LYS A 233 -9.51 20.24 -4.27
N VAL A 234 -9.09 18.98 -4.41
CA VAL A 234 -9.47 18.08 -5.51
C VAL A 234 -10.18 16.87 -4.94
N MET A 235 -11.39 16.62 -5.41
CA MET A 235 -12.18 15.44 -5.07
C MET A 235 -11.98 14.36 -6.12
N PHE A 236 -11.72 13.17 -5.64
CA PHE A 236 -11.63 11.96 -6.44
C PHE A 236 -12.74 10.98 -6.05
N GLU A 237 -13.25 10.25 -7.02
CA GLU A 237 -14.28 9.22 -6.83
C GLU A 237 -13.90 7.93 -7.54
N LYS A 238 -14.29 6.82 -6.96
CA LYS A 238 -14.19 5.49 -7.56
C LYS A 238 -15.47 4.72 -7.30
N ARG A 239 -15.98 4.06 -8.34
CA ARG A 239 -17.04 3.06 -8.21
C ARG A 239 -16.43 1.73 -7.75
N ILE A 240 -17.01 1.10 -6.72
CA ILE A 240 -16.55 -0.15 -6.12
C ILE A 240 -17.63 -1.22 -6.18
#